data_d4b70e122ed3b3a86231ee0222551d1e
#
_entry.id   d4b70e122ed3b3a86231ee0222551d1e
#
_cell.length_a   1.000
_cell.length_b   1.000
_cell.length_c   1.000
_cell.angle_alpha   90.00
_cell.angle_beta   90.00
_cell.angle_gamma   90.00
#
_symmetry.space_group_name_H-M   'P 1'
#
loop_
_entity.id
_entity.type
_entity.pdbx_description
1 polymer ?
#
loop_
_entity_poly.entity_id
_entity_poly.type
_entity_poly.pdbx_seq_one_letter_code
_entity_poly.pdbx_strand_id
1 'polypeptide(L)'
;MVLNYDVIIIGGGIVGSMTARFFSRYQLNILLIEKRSDVGSVTSAANTALIHPGYNAVTGSLKAKMNLIANPIWTQLAEELHFSFDRCGDYVVAVGKEELPKLDALYERGKRNGVPGLSLISAEEMRKREPFINPNVSGALFAETGGMIDPFGATLAAAEHAVLNGVEIRTNTEFQDFLFKDDRIIGVKTNNGDYSCRWVINAAGLYSDMVMHKAGVRPDFKITPRKGEYLILDRADFELKSIYFPVPTNVSKGIMATASVHGNTILGPTAREQDDREDKSNTIAGLAEVLSGGKKLIPEVDTRHVIATFAGLRAAGNAPCETPGVDYGHDFIIEIPRKVRGFLNIGGIESPGLTSAPAIALHAIELMRDAGEKFEKKRDWNPVRPARPRFRHMTDAERRQLIEKDPRYGRVVCRCENVTEGEILAEIHAPIPATTYDALKRRTWLGTGRCQGGFDITRVTNILSRELNRSPLAISKKGEASKLLVRPTKILGGSHED
;
A
#
# COMPACT_ATOMS: atom_id res chain seq x y z
N MET A 1 -10.44 -22.06 -23.97
CA MET A 1 -11.81 -21.51 -23.80
C MET A 1 -11.67 -20.13 -23.26
N VAL A 2 -12.14 -19.12 -23.95
CA VAL A 2 -12.07 -17.73 -23.46
C VAL A 2 -13.14 -17.56 -22.38
N LEU A 3 -12.73 -17.20 -21.15
CA LEU A 3 -13.68 -16.95 -20.07
C LEU A 3 -14.29 -15.56 -20.27
N ASN A 4 -15.60 -15.44 -20.05
CA ASN A 4 -16.31 -14.17 -20.17
C ASN A 4 -16.46 -13.52 -18.79
N TYR A 5 -15.92 -12.32 -18.65
CA TYR A 5 -16.09 -11.48 -17.46
C TYR A 5 -16.88 -10.21 -17.81
N ASP A 6 -17.50 -9.61 -16.81
CA ASP A 6 -18.08 -8.28 -16.95
C ASP A 6 -16.99 -7.22 -16.85
N VAL A 7 -16.08 -7.39 -15.88
CA VAL A 7 -15.00 -6.45 -15.61
C VAL A 7 -13.68 -7.19 -15.40
N ILE A 8 -12.61 -6.73 -16.04
CA ILE A 8 -11.23 -7.13 -15.74
C ILE A 8 -10.49 -5.94 -15.16
N ILE A 9 -9.86 -6.13 -14.00
CA ILE A 9 -9.04 -5.12 -13.31
C ILE A 9 -7.58 -5.49 -13.49
N ILE A 10 -6.77 -4.57 -14.03
CA ILE A 10 -5.32 -4.76 -14.23
C ILE A 10 -4.57 -4.15 -13.05
N GLY A 11 -3.94 -4.98 -12.22
CA GLY A 11 -3.10 -4.59 -11.09
C GLY A 11 -3.74 -4.83 -9.73
N GLY A 12 -3.06 -5.61 -8.88
CA GLY A 12 -3.47 -5.99 -7.53
C GLY A 12 -2.90 -5.10 -6.42
N GLY A 13 -2.58 -3.82 -6.71
CA GLY A 13 -2.25 -2.82 -5.70
C GLY A 13 -3.49 -2.36 -4.91
N ILE A 14 -3.29 -1.43 -3.95
CA ILE A 14 -4.41 -0.93 -3.11
C ILE A 14 -5.58 -0.38 -3.94
N VAL A 15 -5.31 0.31 -5.04
CA VAL A 15 -6.35 0.86 -5.92
C VAL A 15 -7.16 -0.25 -6.58
N GLY A 16 -6.50 -1.23 -7.23
CA GLY A 16 -7.19 -2.35 -7.87
C GLY A 16 -7.91 -3.25 -6.87
N SER A 17 -7.31 -3.51 -5.69
CA SER A 17 -7.92 -4.31 -4.63
C SER A 17 -9.16 -3.63 -4.03
N MET A 18 -9.12 -2.31 -3.80
CA MET A 18 -10.29 -1.54 -3.36
C MET A 18 -11.35 -1.47 -4.46
N THR A 19 -10.96 -1.29 -5.72
CA THR A 19 -11.89 -1.35 -6.85
C THR A 19 -12.59 -2.70 -6.90
N ALA A 20 -11.85 -3.81 -6.82
CA ALA A 20 -12.42 -5.16 -6.77
C ALA A 20 -13.41 -5.33 -5.61
N ARG A 21 -13.05 -4.86 -4.39
CA ARG A 21 -13.92 -4.89 -3.22
C ARG A 21 -15.22 -4.11 -3.43
N PHE A 22 -15.15 -2.90 -3.94
CA PHE A 22 -16.35 -2.07 -4.12
C PHE A 22 -17.24 -2.58 -5.25
N PHE A 23 -16.65 -3.10 -6.33
CA PHE A 23 -17.39 -3.71 -7.44
C PHE A 23 -17.98 -5.07 -7.07
N SER A 24 -17.39 -5.82 -6.13
CA SER A 24 -17.92 -7.10 -5.64
C SER A 24 -19.32 -7.00 -5.03
N ARG A 25 -19.79 -5.79 -4.72
CA ARG A 25 -21.16 -5.50 -4.24
C ARG A 25 -22.24 -5.79 -5.28
N TYR A 26 -21.84 -5.85 -6.55
CA TYR A 26 -22.77 -5.94 -7.68
C TYR A 26 -22.74 -7.31 -8.33
N GLN A 27 -23.81 -7.65 -9.03
CA GLN A 27 -23.95 -8.89 -9.79
C GLN A 27 -23.08 -8.83 -11.05
N LEU A 28 -21.77 -8.99 -10.86
CA LEU A 28 -20.76 -8.92 -11.90
C LEU A 28 -19.78 -10.09 -11.76
N ASN A 29 -19.38 -10.65 -12.89
CA ASN A 29 -18.23 -11.56 -12.98
C ASN A 29 -16.97 -10.71 -13.12
N ILE A 30 -16.12 -10.71 -12.11
CA ILE A 30 -14.94 -9.84 -12.04
C ILE A 30 -13.68 -10.68 -11.96
N LEU A 31 -12.69 -10.34 -12.80
CA LEU A 31 -11.33 -10.86 -12.75
C LEU A 31 -10.37 -9.71 -12.38
N LEU A 32 -9.52 -9.93 -11.39
CA LEU A 32 -8.36 -9.08 -11.14
C LEU A 32 -7.10 -9.87 -11.52
N ILE A 33 -6.26 -9.28 -12.37
CA ILE A 33 -4.96 -9.85 -12.75
C ILE A 33 -3.82 -9.06 -12.12
N GLU A 34 -2.83 -9.78 -11.58
CA GLU A 34 -1.62 -9.22 -10.99
C GLU A 34 -0.38 -9.96 -11.52
N LYS A 35 0.59 -9.20 -12.04
CA LYS A 35 1.81 -9.79 -12.62
C LYS A 35 2.75 -10.43 -11.60
N ARG A 36 2.72 -9.98 -10.36
CA ARG A 36 3.54 -10.52 -9.27
C ARG A 36 2.88 -11.76 -8.66
N SER A 37 3.66 -12.46 -7.85
CA SER A 37 3.21 -13.66 -7.12
C SER A 37 2.24 -13.37 -5.97
N ASP A 38 1.96 -12.09 -5.67
CA ASP A 38 1.07 -11.69 -4.58
C ASP A 38 0.55 -10.26 -4.80
N VAL A 39 -0.64 -9.97 -4.29
CA VAL A 39 -1.23 -8.63 -4.30
C VAL A 39 -0.47 -7.67 -3.39
N GLY A 40 -0.53 -6.37 -3.67
CA GLY A 40 0.03 -5.33 -2.83
C GLY A 40 1.56 -5.34 -2.70
N SER A 41 2.31 -5.98 -3.60
CA SER A 41 3.74 -6.26 -3.43
C SER A 41 4.70 -5.18 -3.97
N VAL A 42 4.18 -4.08 -4.53
CA VAL A 42 5.00 -3.01 -5.12
C VAL A 42 4.82 -1.70 -4.34
N THR A 43 4.24 -0.64 -4.92
CA THR A 43 4.05 0.67 -4.29
C THR A 43 3.20 0.59 -3.01
N SER A 44 2.17 -0.26 -3.00
CA SER A 44 1.30 -0.48 -1.83
C SER A 44 2.03 -1.11 -0.64
N ALA A 45 3.16 -1.81 -0.88
CA ALA A 45 4.01 -2.39 0.16
C ALA A 45 5.19 -1.49 0.58
N ALA A 46 5.41 -0.35 -0.09
CA ALA A 46 6.59 0.47 0.15
C ALA A 46 6.22 1.95 0.12
N ASN A 47 5.58 2.39 1.19
CA ASN A 47 5.11 3.75 1.44
C ASN A 47 5.16 4.06 2.93
N THR A 48 4.74 5.26 3.34
CA THR A 48 4.76 5.71 4.73
C THR A 48 3.54 5.25 5.54
N ALA A 49 2.59 4.53 4.94
CA ALA A 49 1.43 3.95 5.61
C ALA A 49 0.49 4.97 6.28
N LEU A 50 0.17 6.06 5.58
CA LEU A 50 -0.61 7.17 6.15
C LEU A 50 -1.97 7.34 5.49
N ILE A 51 -2.94 7.73 6.30
CA ILE A 51 -4.22 8.28 5.88
C ILE A 51 -4.15 9.79 6.06
N HIS A 52 -4.01 10.51 4.93
CA HIS A 52 -3.84 11.96 4.93
C HIS A 52 -5.15 12.70 5.23
N PRO A 53 -5.13 13.77 6.02
CA PRO A 53 -6.30 14.63 6.26
C PRO A 53 -6.80 15.38 5.02
N GLY A 54 -5.88 15.86 4.16
CA GLY A 54 -6.25 16.57 2.91
C GLY A 54 -5.82 18.04 2.82
N TYR A 55 -5.20 18.60 3.86
CA TYR A 55 -4.80 20.02 3.88
C TYR A 55 -3.72 20.37 2.85
N ASN A 56 -2.89 19.41 2.43
CA ASN A 56 -1.76 19.69 1.54
C ASN A 56 -2.11 19.57 0.04
N ALA A 57 -3.20 18.91 -0.32
CA ALA A 57 -3.63 18.78 -1.70
C ALA A 57 -4.10 20.13 -2.27
N VAL A 58 -3.85 20.35 -3.55
CA VAL A 58 -4.30 21.58 -4.25
C VAL A 58 -5.81 21.62 -4.24
N THR A 59 -6.38 22.75 -3.81
CA THR A 59 -7.83 22.96 -3.74
C THR A 59 -8.45 22.76 -5.13
N GLY A 60 -9.53 21.97 -5.22
CA GLY A 60 -10.23 21.67 -6.47
C GLY A 60 -9.68 20.48 -7.26
N SER A 61 -8.47 19.98 -6.95
CA SER A 61 -7.88 18.82 -7.62
C SER A 61 -8.61 17.52 -7.30
N LEU A 62 -8.48 16.51 -8.20
CA LEU A 62 -8.96 15.15 -7.90
C LEU A 62 -8.28 14.57 -6.66
N LYS A 63 -7.00 14.86 -6.44
CA LYS A 63 -6.27 14.49 -5.21
C LYS A 63 -6.97 15.00 -3.95
N ALA A 64 -7.37 16.28 -3.93
CA ALA A 64 -8.09 16.86 -2.80
C ALA A 64 -9.46 16.21 -2.62
N LYS A 65 -10.25 16.12 -3.69
CA LYS A 65 -11.60 15.54 -3.69
C LYS A 65 -11.59 14.07 -3.22
N MET A 66 -10.75 13.24 -3.83
CA MET A 66 -10.70 11.81 -3.50
C MET A 66 -10.18 11.58 -2.07
N ASN A 67 -9.21 12.38 -1.60
CA ASN A 67 -8.69 12.28 -0.24
C ASN A 67 -9.78 12.57 0.80
N LEU A 68 -10.52 13.66 0.64
CA LEU A 68 -11.56 14.07 1.59
C LEU A 68 -12.72 13.08 1.65
N ILE A 69 -13.17 12.57 0.50
CA ILE A 69 -14.24 11.55 0.45
C ILE A 69 -13.77 10.25 1.12
N ALA A 70 -12.53 9.84 0.86
CA ALA A 70 -12.03 8.55 1.34
C ALA A 70 -11.61 8.55 2.82
N ASN A 71 -11.11 9.67 3.34
CA ASN A 71 -10.56 9.71 4.71
C ASN A 71 -11.51 9.13 5.77
N PRO A 72 -12.79 9.54 5.88
CA PRO A 72 -13.69 8.99 6.88
C PRO A 72 -14.05 7.51 6.66
N ILE A 73 -13.97 7.01 5.41
CA ILE A 73 -14.33 5.63 5.07
C ILE A 73 -13.36 4.63 5.71
N TRP A 74 -12.11 5.00 5.95
CA TRP A 74 -11.08 4.09 6.45
C TRP A 74 -11.37 3.52 7.83
N THR A 75 -12.04 4.25 8.72
CA THR A 75 -12.43 3.74 10.04
C THR A 75 -13.39 2.55 9.91
N GLN A 76 -14.43 2.70 9.11
CA GLN A 76 -15.38 1.61 8.83
C GLN A 76 -14.70 0.43 8.12
N LEU A 77 -13.81 0.70 7.15
CA LEU A 77 -13.08 -0.35 6.45
C LEU A 77 -12.16 -1.15 7.37
N ALA A 78 -11.52 -0.51 8.34
CA ALA A 78 -10.68 -1.20 9.31
C ALA A 78 -11.49 -2.15 10.20
N GLU A 79 -12.68 -1.74 10.61
CA GLU A 79 -13.61 -2.57 11.38
C GLU A 79 -14.17 -3.74 10.54
N GLU A 80 -14.64 -3.48 9.31
CA GLU A 80 -15.20 -4.50 8.44
C GLU A 80 -14.17 -5.54 7.99
N LEU A 81 -12.93 -5.11 7.74
CA LEU A 81 -11.88 -5.93 7.11
C LEU A 81 -10.81 -6.43 8.08
N HIS A 82 -10.83 -5.99 9.32
CA HIS A 82 -9.93 -6.41 10.40
C HIS A 82 -8.43 -6.25 10.05
N PHE A 83 -8.02 -5.05 9.67
CA PHE A 83 -6.62 -4.65 9.57
C PHE A 83 -6.31 -3.54 10.58
N SER A 84 -5.03 -3.38 10.93
CA SER A 84 -4.59 -2.36 11.90
C SER A 84 -4.69 -0.96 11.31
N PHE A 85 -5.39 -0.09 12.02
CA PHE A 85 -5.56 1.33 11.71
C PHE A 85 -5.65 2.13 13.01
N ASP A 86 -4.98 3.27 13.06
CA ASP A 86 -5.00 4.19 14.19
C ASP A 86 -5.23 5.62 13.71
N ARG A 87 -6.27 6.27 14.24
CA ARG A 87 -6.61 7.67 13.99
C ARG A 87 -5.85 8.56 14.96
N CYS A 88 -4.52 8.65 14.80
CA CYS A 88 -3.62 9.31 15.72
C CYS A 88 -3.46 10.82 15.50
N GLY A 89 -4.04 11.37 14.45
CA GLY A 89 -3.76 12.73 13.98
C GLY A 89 -2.40 12.86 13.28
N ASP A 90 -2.16 14.03 12.68
CA ASP A 90 -0.82 14.39 12.19
C ASP A 90 -0.45 15.85 12.53
N TYR A 91 0.83 16.11 12.53
CA TYR A 91 1.40 17.43 12.79
C TYR A 91 2.26 17.87 11.61
N VAL A 92 2.11 19.14 11.19
CA VAL A 92 3.14 19.81 10.39
C VAL A 92 3.90 20.74 11.34
N VAL A 93 5.17 20.45 11.58
CA VAL A 93 5.99 21.08 12.62
C VAL A 93 6.87 22.16 12.02
N ALA A 94 6.75 23.39 12.50
CA ALA A 94 7.68 24.49 12.19
C ALA A 94 8.86 24.48 13.16
N VAL A 95 10.07 24.36 12.61
CA VAL A 95 11.32 24.45 13.35
C VAL A 95 12.01 25.75 12.96
N GLY A 96 11.83 26.79 13.81
CA GLY A 96 12.20 28.17 13.50
C GLY A 96 10.99 29.03 13.15
N LYS A 97 11.04 30.32 13.56
CA LYS A 97 9.91 31.26 13.39
C LYS A 97 9.62 31.57 11.92
N GLU A 98 10.61 31.46 11.05
CA GLU A 98 10.51 31.70 9.61
C GLU A 98 9.60 30.70 8.89
N GLU A 99 9.30 29.55 9.51
CA GLU A 99 8.41 28.53 8.96
C GLU A 99 6.92 28.75 9.31
N LEU A 100 6.61 29.61 10.31
CA LEU A 100 5.23 29.87 10.77
C LEU A 100 4.26 30.34 9.66
N PRO A 101 4.64 31.29 8.77
CA PRO A 101 3.72 31.72 7.69
C PRO A 101 3.28 30.58 6.77
N LYS A 102 4.09 29.54 6.63
CA LYS A 102 3.74 28.36 5.84
C LYS A 102 2.71 27.47 6.53
N LEU A 103 2.73 27.42 7.88
CA LEU A 103 1.66 26.74 8.63
C LEU A 103 0.32 27.43 8.43
N ASP A 104 0.28 28.77 8.49
CA ASP A 104 -0.93 29.56 8.25
C ASP A 104 -1.47 29.29 6.83
N ALA A 105 -0.61 29.26 5.82
CA ALA A 105 -0.98 28.97 4.45
C ALA A 105 -1.56 27.54 4.28
N LEU A 106 -1.00 26.54 4.97
CA LEU A 106 -1.51 25.17 4.98
C LEU A 106 -2.85 25.08 5.70
N TYR A 107 -2.99 25.76 6.84
CA TYR A 107 -4.22 25.82 7.61
C TYR A 107 -5.37 26.41 6.77
N GLU A 108 -5.15 27.55 6.14
CA GLU A 108 -6.15 28.17 5.27
C GLU A 108 -6.48 27.32 4.02
N ARG A 109 -5.50 26.63 3.45
CA ARG A 109 -5.75 25.66 2.36
C ARG A 109 -6.58 24.48 2.86
N GLY A 110 -6.26 23.93 4.03
CA GLY A 110 -7.02 22.84 4.62
C GLY A 110 -8.47 23.21 4.91
N LYS A 111 -8.73 24.43 5.39
CA LYS A 111 -10.08 24.98 5.56
C LYS A 111 -10.83 25.10 4.23
N ARG A 112 -10.19 25.65 3.18
CA ARG A 112 -10.79 25.71 1.83
C ARG A 112 -11.09 24.34 1.26
N ASN A 113 -10.25 23.34 1.56
CA ASN A 113 -10.49 21.95 1.17
C ASN A 113 -11.62 21.29 1.97
N GLY A 114 -12.05 21.88 3.10
CA GLY A 114 -13.07 21.30 3.97
C GLY A 114 -12.55 20.23 4.93
N VAL A 115 -11.25 20.25 5.27
CA VAL A 115 -10.65 19.31 6.24
C VAL A 115 -11.13 19.61 7.64
N PRO A 116 -11.79 18.67 8.34
CA PRO A 116 -12.25 18.89 9.71
C PRO A 116 -11.11 18.73 10.72
N GLY A 117 -11.28 19.28 11.94
CA GLY A 117 -10.36 19.09 13.06
C GLY A 117 -8.95 19.68 12.84
N LEU A 118 -8.84 20.79 12.10
CA LEU A 118 -7.58 21.53 11.95
C LEU A 118 -7.40 22.55 13.05
N SER A 119 -6.21 22.61 13.66
CA SER A 119 -5.83 23.63 14.63
C SER A 119 -4.36 24.00 14.53
N LEU A 120 -4.05 25.28 14.76
CA LEU A 120 -2.69 25.75 14.97
C LEU A 120 -2.38 25.65 16.47
N ILE A 121 -1.28 25.01 16.83
CA ILE A 121 -0.86 24.82 18.21
C ILE A 121 0.48 25.52 18.47
N SER A 122 0.64 25.99 19.70
CA SER A 122 1.83 26.70 20.12
C SER A 122 3.04 25.76 20.29
N ALA A 123 4.24 26.34 20.33
CA ALA A 123 5.47 25.61 20.61
C ALA A 123 5.44 24.94 22.00
N GLU A 124 4.84 25.56 22.98
CA GLU A 124 4.70 25.01 24.34
C GLU A 124 3.80 23.77 24.33
N GLU A 125 2.62 23.88 23.72
CA GLU A 125 1.69 22.76 23.61
C GLU A 125 2.29 21.61 22.80
N MET A 126 3.03 21.89 21.72
CA MET A 126 3.68 20.86 20.92
C MET A 126 4.73 20.08 21.74
N ARG A 127 5.59 20.78 22.49
CA ARG A 127 6.58 20.13 23.38
C ARG A 127 5.94 19.32 24.49
N LYS A 128 4.79 19.77 25.00
CA LYS A 128 4.05 19.04 26.04
C LYS A 128 3.44 17.75 25.49
N ARG A 129 2.87 17.79 24.30
CA ARG A 129 2.28 16.61 23.64
C ARG A 129 3.34 15.60 23.23
N GLU A 130 4.46 16.11 22.68
CA GLU A 130 5.50 15.33 22.03
C GLU A 130 6.88 15.67 22.55
N PRO A 131 7.32 15.04 23.65
CA PRO A 131 8.59 15.37 24.32
C PRO A 131 9.85 15.13 23.46
N PHE A 132 9.78 14.24 22.46
CA PHE A 132 10.89 13.93 21.55
C PHE A 132 11.07 14.95 20.41
N ILE A 133 10.10 15.87 20.25
CA ILE A 133 10.17 16.83 19.15
C ILE A 133 11.32 17.82 19.38
N ASN A 134 11.90 18.33 18.30
CA ASN A 134 12.98 19.31 18.35
C ASN A 134 12.62 20.48 19.32
N PRO A 135 13.46 20.79 20.31
CA PRO A 135 13.19 21.86 21.28
C PRO A 135 13.02 23.24 20.64
N ASN A 136 13.58 23.47 19.43
CA ASN A 136 13.45 24.72 18.67
C ASN A 136 12.13 24.80 17.88
N VAL A 137 11.15 23.90 18.13
CA VAL A 137 9.81 23.99 17.55
C VAL A 137 9.20 25.34 17.85
N SER A 138 8.65 26.01 16.84
CA SER A 138 8.00 27.33 16.96
C SER A 138 6.47 27.26 16.92
N GLY A 139 5.90 26.16 16.47
CA GLY A 139 4.47 25.85 16.39
C GLY A 139 4.20 24.68 15.47
N ALA A 140 2.96 24.24 15.40
CA ALA A 140 2.56 23.20 14.48
C ALA A 140 1.11 23.39 14.00
N LEU A 141 0.82 22.87 12.81
CA LEU A 141 -0.54 22.59 12.35
C LEU A 141 -0.87 21.18 12.78
N PHE A 142 -1.93 21.00 13.56
CA PHE A 142 -2.49 19.69 13.91
C PHE A 142 -3.73 19.39 13.09
N ALA A 143 -3.81 18.17 12.57
CA ALA A 143 -4.96 17.66 11.82
C ALA A 143 -5.45 16.36 12.46
N GLU A 144 -6.58 16.43 13.13
CA GLU A 144 -7.17 15.32 13.90
C GLU A 144 -7.47 14.08 13.04
N THR A 145 -7.83 14.29 11.76
CA THR A 145 -8.23 13.23 10.84
C THR A 145 -7.07 12.49 10.18
N GLY A 146 -5.83 12.78 10.56
CA GLY A 146 -4.66 12.00 10.18
C GLY A 146 -4.69 10.60 10.81
N GLY A 147 -4.05 9.63 10.16
CA GLY A 147 -3.99 8.28 10.72
C GLY A 147 -2.87 7.43 10.15
N MET A 148 -2.50 6.40 10.90
CA MET A 148 -1.57 5.35 10.51
C MET A 148 -2.35 4.08 10.14
N ILE A 149 -1.86 3.33 9.15
CA ILE A 149 -2.52 2.12 8.67
C ILE A 149 -1.49 1.01 8.43
N ASP A 150 -1.92 -0.25 8.54
CA ASP A 150 -1.20 -1.37 7.94
C ASP A 150 -1.47 -1.41 6.42
N PRO A 151 -0.55 -0.96 5.55
CA PRO A 151 -0.81 -0.88 4.12
C PRO A 151 -0.85 -2.26 3.47
N PHE A 152 -0.15 -3.23 4.06
CA PHE A 152 -0.18 -4.63 3.62
C PHE A 152 -1.53 -5.26 3.95
N GLY A 153 -1.91 -5.17 5.23
CA GLY A 153 -3.17 -5.70 5.73
C GLY A 153 -4.37 -5.10 5.03
N ALA A 154 -4.40 -3.77 4.83
CA ALA A 154 -5.49 -3.10 4.13
C ALA A 154 -5.64 -3.56 2.67
N THR A 155 -4.51 -3.67 1.93
CA THR A 155 -4.54 -4.10 0.52
C THR A 155 -4.99 -5.55 0.41
N LEU A 156 -4.40 -6.44 1.22
CA LEU A 156 -4.74 -7.85 1.24
C LEU A 156 -6.18 -8.08 1.69
N ALA A 157 -6.61 -7.40 2.75
CA ALA A 157 -7.96 -7.53 3.28
C ALA A 157 -9.03 -7.11 2.26
N ALA A 158 -8.78 -6.04 1.49
CA ALA A 158 -9.66 -5.62 0.41
C ALA A 158 -9.72 -6.68 -0.71
N ALA A 159 -8.58 -7.24 -1.12
CA ALA A 159 -8.51 -8.28 -2.13
C ALA A 159 -9.17 -9.58 -1.67
N GLU A 160 -8.89 -10.07 -0.46
CA GLU A 160 -9.52 -11.27 0.09
C GLU A 160 -11.02 -11.11 0.26
N HIS A 161 -11.47 -9.95 0.74
CA HIS A 161 -12.89 -9.65 0.84
C HIS A 161 -13.57 -9.71 -0.55
N ALA A 162 -12.90 -9.19 -1.60
CA ALA A 162 -13.42 -9.30 -2.95
C ALA A 162 -13.56 -10.77 -3.39
N VAL A 163 -12.56 -11.63 -3.09
CA VAL A 163 -12.63 -13.08 -3.36
C VAL A 163 -13.78 -13.74 -2.61
N LEU A 164 -13.96 -13.44 -1.33
CA LEU A 164 -15.06 -13.96 -0.51
C LEU A 164 -16.45 -13.55 -1.05
N ASN A 165 -16.51 -12.48 -1.82
CA ASN A 165 -17.72 -11.99 -2.50
C ASN A 165 -17.74 -12.31 -4.01
N GLY A 166 -16.95 -13.31 -4.46
CA GLY A 166 -17.04 -13.90 -5.79
C GLY A 166 -16.17 -13.27 -6.87
N VAL A 167 -15.20 -12.41 -6.50
CA VAL A 167 -14.18 -11.93 -7.46
C VAL A 167 -13.10 -12.99 -7.65
N GLU A 168 -12.72 -13.26 -8.87
CA GLU A 168 -11.54 -14.09 -9.18
C GLU A 168 -10.28 -13.23 -9.18
N ILE A 169 -9.20 -13.68 -8.51
CA ILE A 169 -7.89 -13.02 -8.52
C ILE A 169 -6.85 -14.00 -9.07
N ARG A 170 -6.11 -13.58 -10.09
CA ARG A 170 -5.02 -14.33 -10.69
C ARG A 170 -3.70 -13.59 -10.51
N THR A 171 -2.85 -14.09 -9.66
CA THR A 171 -1.45 -13.67 -9.52
C THR A 171 -0.57 -14.33 -10.60
N ASN A 172 0.67 -13.86 -10.79
CA ASN A 172 1.57 -14.29 -11.87
C ASN A 172 0.93 -14.18 -13.26
N THR A 173 -0.05 -13.27 -13.41
CA THR A 173 -0.78 -13.05 -14.65
C THR A 173 -0.54 -11.63 -15.13
N GLU A 174 0.34 -11.50 -16.11
CA GLU A 174 0.79 -10.22 -16.65
C GLU A 174 -0.03 -9.81 -17.86
N PHE A 175 -0.60 -8.61 -17.82
CA PHE A 175 -1.22 -7.97 -18.96
C PHE A 175 -0.18 -7.73 -20.07
N GLN A 176 -0.47 -8.18 -21.27
CA GLN A 176 0.38 -8.01 -22.45
C GLN A 176 -0.21 -7.06 -23.47
N ASP A 177 -1.50 -7.19 -23.78
CA ASP A 177 -2.17 -6.36 -24.76
C ASP A 177 -3.69 -6.43 -24.61
N PHE A 178 -4.43 -5.61 -25.39
CA PHE A 178 -5.88 -5.66 -25.48
C PHE A 178 -6.37 -6.53 -26.64
N LEU A 179 -7.59 -7.06 -26.47
CA LEU A 179 -8.39 -7.61 -27.55
C LEU A 179 -9.37 -6.53 -28.00
N PHE A 180 -9.34 -6.16 -29.26
CA PHE A 180 -10.22 -5.15 -29.84
C PHE A 180 -11.27 -5.76 -30.77
N LYS A 181 -12.44 -5.13 -30.79
CA LYS A 181 -13.42 -5.23 -31.86
C LYS A 181 -13.84 -3.80 -32.21
N ASP A 182 -13.44 -3.35 -33.38
CA ASP A 182 -13.58 -1.95 -33.81
C ASP A 182 -12.92 -0.98 -32.81
N ASP A 183 -13.64 0.01 -32.30
CA ASP A 183 -13.21 0.97 -31.29
C ASP A 183 -13.40 0.49 -29.84
N ARG A 184 -13.79 -0.78 -29.64
CA ARG A 184 -14.10 -1.32 -28.33
C ARG A 184 -13.06 -2.35 -27.87
N ILE A 185 -12.59 -2.19 -26.64
CA ILE A 185 -11.87 -3.24 -25.93
C ILE A 185 -12.88 -4.30 -25.48
N ILE A 186 -12.62 -5.56 -25.87
CA ILE A 186 -13.44 -6.72 -25.57
C ILE A 186 -12.73 -7.76 -24.71
N GLY A 187 -11.52 -7.46 -24.24
CA GLY A 187 -10.72 -8.34 -23.40
C GLY A 187 -9.26 -7.96 -23.32
N VAL A 188 -8.48 -8.84 -22.71
CA VAL A 188 -7.03 -8.70 -22.52
C VAL A 188 -6.29 -9.96 -22.93
N LYS A 189 -5.07 -9.80 -23.45
CA LYS A 189 -4.06 -10.84 -23.64
C LYS A 189 -3.12 -10.86 -22.44
N THR A 190 -2.80 -12.03 -21.96
CA THR A 190 -1.87 -12.22 -20.84
C THR A 190 -0.87 -13.34 -21.12
N ASN A 191 0.16 -13.46 -20.28
CA ASN A 191 1.09 -14.59 -20.33
C ASN A 191 0.42 -15.95 -20.01
N ASN A 192 -0.80 -15.95 -19.45
CA ASN A 192 -1.56 -17.15 -19.06
C ASN A 192 -2.83 -17.35 -19.89
N GLY A 193 -2.89 -16.77 -21.11
CA GLY A 193 -4.02 -16.85 -22.01
C GLY A 193 -4.83 -15.56 -22.12
N ASP A 194 -5.84 -15.60 -22.96
CA ASP A 194 -6.70 -14.46 -23.28
C ASP A 194 -8.01 -14.54 -22.47
N TYR A 195 -8.48 -13.37 -22.02
CA TYR A 195 -9.73 -13.24 -21.28
C TYR A 195 -10.62 -12.18 -21.92
N SER A 196 -11.88 -12.54 -22.22
CA SER A 196 -12.85 -11.59 -22.75
C SER A 196 -13.64 -10.90 -21.64
N CYS A 197 -14.02 -9.63 -21.86
CA CYS A 197 -14.83 -8.87 -20.91
C CYS A 197 -15.61 -7.73 -21.58
N ARG A 198 -16.53 -7.11 -20.83
CA ARG A 198 -17.23 -5.90 -21.25
C ARG A 198 -16.42 -4.64 -20.94
N TRP A 199 -15.69 -4.62 -19.83
CA TRP A 199 -14.89 -3.49 -19.34
C TRP A 199 -13.53 -3.93 -18.84
N VAL A 200 -12.52 -3.12 -19.15
CA VAL A 200 -11.20 -3.22 -18.52
C VAL A 200 -10.96 -1.96 -17.68
N ILE A 201 -10.55 -2.15 -16.43
CA ILE A 201 -10.14 -1.08 -15.52
C ILE A 201 -8.63 -1.13 -15.37
N ASN A 202 -7.95 -0.08 -15.80
CA ASN A 202 -6.51 0.08 -15.59
C ASN A 202 -6.24 0.58 -14.18
N ALA A 203 -5.64 -0.24 -13.32
CA ALA A 203 -5.12 0.11 -11.99
C ALA A 203 -3.64 -0.32 -11.84
N ALA A 204 -2.89 -0.29 -12.95
CA ALA A 204 -1.53 -0.84 -13.05
C ALA A 204 -0.43 0.01 -12.39
N GLY A 205 -0.77 1.09 -11.66
CA GLY A 205 0.15 1.90 -10.86
C GLY A 205 1.32 2.44 -11.68
N LEU A 206 2.55 1.98 -11.39
CA LEU A 206 3.78 2.38 -12.11
C LEU A 206 3.75 2.09 -13.62
N TYR A 207 2.86 1.23 -14.09
CA TYR A 207 2.73 0.83 -15.49
C TYR A 207 1.43 1.33 -16.14
N SER A 208 0.68 2.20 -15.45
CA SER A 208 -0.63 2.66 -15.94
C SER A 208 -0.55 3.43 -17.26
N ASP A 209 0.52 4.17 -17.52
CA ASP A 209 0.78 4.84 -18.78
C ASP A 209 0.99 3.84 -19.94
N MET A 210 1.75 2.76 -19.69
CA MET A 210 1.96 1.73 -20.72
C MET A 210 0.65 1.04 -21.11
N VAL A 211 -0.22 0.78 -20.14
CA VAL A 211 -1.56 0.23 -20.39
C VAL A 211 -2.40 1.21 -21.19
N MET A 212 -2.38 2.52 -20.85
CA MET A 212 -3.08 3.57 -21.60
C MET A 212 -2.59 3.66 -23.05
N HIS A 213 -1.27 3.63 -23.26
CA HIS A 213 -0.68 3.69 -24.60
C HIS A 213 -1.13 2.51 -25.46
N LYS A 214 -1.20 1.30 -24.89
CA LYS A 214 -1.73 0.11 -25.58
C LYS A 214 -3.22 0.23 -25.93
N ALA A 215 -3.98 0.99 -25.14
CA ALA A 215 -5.37 1.33 -25.47
C ALA A 215 -5.47 2.45 -26.55
N GLY A 216 -4.37 3.01 -27.02
CA GLY A 216 -4.36 4.08 -28.02
C GLY A 216 -4.81 5.46 -27.48
N VAL A 217 -4.72 5.67 -26.17
CA VAL A 217 -5.16 6.93 -25.50
C VAL A 217 -4.02 7.61 -24.79
N ARG A 218 -4.07 8.96 -24.70
CA ARG A 218 -3.09 9.79 -23.98
C ARG A 218 -1.62 9.42 -24.27
N PRO A 219 -1.13 9.50 -25.50
CA PRO A 219 0.23 9.10 -25.87
C PRO A 219 1.32 9.92 -25.17
N ASP A 220 1.02 11.12 -24.73
CA ASP A 220 1.86 12.09 -24.01
C ASP A 220 1.85 11.88 -22.48
N PHE A 221 0.95 11.06 -21.95
CA PHE A 221 0.94 10.74 -20.53
C PHE A 221 2.08 9.78 -20.20
N LYS A 222 2.89 10.14 -19.21
CA LYS A 222 4.03 9.36 -18.74
C LYS A 222 4.03 9.24 -17.22
N ILE A 223 4.34 8.07 -16.71
CA ILE A 223 4.69 7.85 -15.31
C ILE A 223 6.21 7.95 -15.17
N THR A 224 6.66 8.90 -14.34
CA THR A 224 8.04 8.99 -13.88
C THR A 224 8.10 8.46 -12.45
N PRO A 225 8.73 7.29 -12.21
CA PRO A 225 8.86 6.75 -10.86
C PRO A 225 9.59 7.73 -9.96
N ARG A 226 8.99 8.07 -8.80
CA ARG A 226 9.63 8.92 -7.80
C ARG A 226 10.01 8.08 -6.60
N LYS A 227 11.31 7.79 -6.45
CA LYS A 227 11.86 6.96 -5.37
C LYS A 227 11.82 7.71 -4.04
N GLY A 228 11.35 7.01 -3.01
CA GLY A 228 11.45 7.40 -1.61
C GLY A 228 12.20 6.34 -0.84
N GLU A 229 13.29 6.74 -0.17
CA GLU A 229 14.09 5.88 0.68
C GLU A 229 13.76 6.14 2.14
N TYR A 230 13.83 5.10 2.98
CA TYR A 230 13.35 5.11 4.34
C TYR A 230 14.30 4.38 5.29
N LEU A 231 14.30 4.82 6.55
CA LEU A 231 14.88 4.12 7.70
C LEU A 231 13.75 3.65 8.62
N ILE A 232 13.87 2.44 9.15
CA ILE A 232 13.02 1.91 10.21
C ILE A 232 13.85 1.77 11.47
N LEU A 233 13.41 2.43 12.55
CA LEU A 233 14.02 2.37 13.87
C LEU A 233 13.33 1.33 14.74
N ASP A 234 14.05 0.78 15.70
CA ASP A 234 13.49 -0.13 16.68
C ASP A 234 12.44 0.56 17.54
N ARG A 235 11.34 -0.11 17.78
CA ARG A 235 10.24 0.39 18.63
C ARG A 235 10.64 0.60 20.11
N ALA A 236 11.74 0.03 20.55
CA ALA A 236 12.23 0.22 21.91
C ALA A 236 12.92 1.58 22.15
N ASP A 237 13.25 2.32 21.07
CA ASP A 237 14.06 3.52 21.16
C ASP A 237 13.21 4.80 21.23
N PHE A 238 12.06 4.83 20.53
CA PHE A 238 11.18 6.01 20.49
C PHE A 238 9.72 5.59 20.53
N GLU A 239 8.95 6.18 21.42
CA GLU A 239 7.49 5.98 21.51
C GLU A 239 6.76 7.13 20.82
N LEU A 240 6.80 7.17 19.50
CA LEU A 240 6.01 8.13 18.73
C LEU A 240 4.53 7.73 18.75
N LYS A 241 3.65 8.74 18.94
CA LYS A 241 2.19 8.52 19.03
C LYS A 241 1.44 9.02 17.80
N SER A 242 2.11 9.78 16.93
CA SER A 242 1.49 10.46 15.82
C SER A 242 2.43 10.52 14.61
N ILE A 243 2.09 11.36 13.67
CA ILE A 243 2.77 11.58 12.40
C ILE A 243 3.32 13.01 12.41
N TYR A 244 4.61 13.17 12.11
CA TYR A 244 5.29 14.47 12.16
C TYR A 244 5.90 14.77 10.79
N PHE A 245 5.33 15.79 10.12
CA PHE A 245 5.89 16.37 8.91
C PHE A 245 6.71 17.60 9.25
N PRO A 246 7.83 17.86 8.58
CA PRO A 246 8.37 19.21 8.54
C PRO A 246 7.48 20.09 7.67
N VAL A 247 7.65 21.40 7.77
CA VAL A 247 7.01 22.32 6.83
C VAL A 247 7.47 22.01 5.40
N PRO A 248 6.55 21.89 4.41
CA PRO A 248 6.89 21.55 3.05
C PRO A 248 7.85 22.58 2.40
N THR A 249 8.74 22.07 1.56
CA THR A 249 9.57 22.86 0.65
C THR A 249 8.96 22.89 -0.76
N ASN A 250 9.55 23.65 -1.67
CA ASN A 250 9.14 23.65 -3.07
C ASN A 250 9.42 22.32 -3.80
N VAL A 251 10.27 21.46 -3.23
CA VAL A 251 10.68 20.18 -3.84
C VAL A 251 9.87 19.00 -3.32
N SER A 252 9.58 18.98 -2.01
CA SER A 252 8.89 17.85 -1.38
C SER A 252 8.20 18.23 -0.07
N LYS A 253 7.42 17.28 0.46
CA LYS A 253 6.85 17.38 1.81
C LYS A 253 7.91 17.28 2.94
N GLY A 254 9.18 17.05 2.59
CA GLY A 254 10.29 16.84 3.52
C GLY A 254 10.33 15.41 4.10
N ILE A 255 11.40 15.15 4.87
CA ILE A 255 11.56 13.89 5.61
C ILE A 255 10.71 13.95 6.86
N MET A 256 9.77 13.07 6.96
CA MET A 256 8.86 12.95 8.10
C MET A 256 9.36 11.90 9.09
N ALA A 257 8.86 11.98 10.32
CA ALA A 257 8.99 10.94 11.32
C ALA A 257 7.59 10.47 11.72
N THR A 258 7.36 9.16 11.76
CA THR A 258 6.06 8.61 12.13
C THR A 258 6.22 7.28 12.84
N ALA A 259 5.33 6.98 13.78
CA ALA A 259 5.15 5.61 14.23
C ALA A 259 4.48 4.78 13.13
N SER A 260 4.73 3.48 13.11
CA SER A 260 3.88 2.52 12.41
C SER A 260 2.82 1.97 13.38
N VAL A 261 1.75 1.38 12.83
CA VAL A 261 0.74 0.67 13.65
C VAL A 261 1.31 -0.50 14.49
N HIS A 262 2.59 -0.81 14.31
CA HIS A 262 3.32 -1.83 15.07
C HIS A 262 4.35 -1.23 16.05
N GLY A 263 4.38 0.09 16.19
CA GLY A 263 5.21 0.82 17.14
C GLY A 263 6.62 1.17 16.67
N ASN A 264 7.06 0.73 15.48
CA ASN A 264 8.35 1.14 14.94
C ASN A 264 8.29 2.59 14.44
N THR A 265 9.38 3.32 14.58
CA THR A 265 9.52 4.65 13.97
C THR A 265 10.03 4.51 12.54
N ILE A 266 9.37 5.19 11.60
CA ILE A 266 9.74 5.27 10.20
C ILE A 266 10.18 6.70 9.90
N LEU A 267 11.37 6.85 9.33
CA LEU A 267 11.87 8.12 8.81
C LEU A 267 11.90 8.07 7.28
N GLY A 268 11.55 9.17 6.64
CA GLY A 268 11.50 9.27 5.18
C GLY A 268 10.19 9.91 4.72
N PRO A 269 9.94 9.92 3.40
CA PRO A 269 10.80 9.47 2.32
C PRO A 269 11.70 10.58 1.75
N THR A 270 12.73 10.19 1.00
CA THR A 270 13.34 11.05 -0.02
C THR A 270 12.39 11.23 -1.21
N ALA A 271 12.76 12.12 -2.16
CA ALA A 271 11.94 12.37 -3.35
C ALA A 271 12.85 12.56 -4.58
N ARG A 272 13.22 11.44 -5.23
CA ARG A 272 14.12 11.44 -6.40
C ARG A 272 13.45 10.75 -7.58
N GLU A 273 13.42 11.43 -8.72
CA GLU A 273 12.92 10.84 -9.96
C GLU A 273 13.95 9.89 -10.55
N GLN A 274 13.48 8.84 -11.22
CA GLN A 274 14.28 7.85 -11.93
C GLN A 274 13.49 7.26 -13.09
N ASP A 275 14.19 6.64 -14.05
CA ASP A 275 13.53 5.97 -15.17
C ASP A 275 13.19 4.51 -14.88
N ASP A 276 14.01 3.82 -14.08
CA ASP A 276 13.82 2.41 -13.77
C ASP A 276 12.63 2.22 -12.79
N ARG A 277 11.61 1.49 -13.26
CA ARG A 277 10.39 1.17 -12.49
C ARG A 277 10.55 0.01 -11.51
N GLU A 278 11.71 -0.65 -11.53
CA GLU A 278 12.01 -1.80 -10.68
C GLU A 278 13.12 -1.54 -9.66
N ASP A 279 13.97 -0.52 -9.85
CA ASP A 279 15.03 -0.20 -8.90
C ASP A 279 14.48 0.38 -7.60
N LYS A 280 14.56 -0.44 -6.55
CA LYS A 280 14.21 -0.14 -5.16
C LYS A 280 15.42 -0.23 -4.24
N SER A 281 16.61 -0.06 -4.79
CA SER A 281 17.84 0.01 -4.00
C SER A 281 17.88 1.28 -3.16
N ASN A 282 18.43 1.18 -1.95
CA ASN A 282 18.78 2.35 -1.14
C ASN A 282 20.17 2.85 -1.53
N THR A 283 20.36 4.15 -1.41
CA THR A 283 21.65 4.80 -1.67
C THR A 283 22.22 5.39 -0.39
N ILE A 284 23.55 5.43 -0.27
CA ILE A 284 24.22 6.06 0.89
C ILE A 284 23.76 7.52 1.04
N ALA A 285 23.70 8.26 -0.07
CA ALA A 285 23.25 9.66 -0.06
C ALA A 285 21.78 9.81 0.36
N GLY A 286 20.89 8.92 -0.11
CA GLY A 286 19.47 8.94 0.27
C GLY A 286 19.24 8.62 1.75
N LEU A 287 19.92 7.61 2.27
CA LEU A 287 19.84 7.27 3.70
C LEU A 287 20.42 8.36 4.59
N ALA A 288 21.51 9.03 4.17
CA ALA A 288 22.07 10.19 4.89
C ALA A 288 21.10 11.38 4.89
N GLU A 289 20.41 11.64 3.77
CA GLU A 289 19.34 12.66 3.68
C GLU A 289 18.19 12.34 4.62
N VAL A 290 17.73 11.08 4.65
CA VAL A 290 16.67 10.64 5.57
C VAL A 290 17.06 10.84 7.02
N LEU A 291 18.28 10.47 7.41
CA LEU A 291 18.77 10.64 8.77
C LEU A 291 18.86 12.12 9.14
N SER A 292 19.43 12.95 8.28
CA SER A 292 19.54 14.40 8.51
C SER A 292 18.19 15.08 8.66
N GLY A 293 17.24 14.75 7.76
CA GLY A 293 15.89 15.27 7.81
C GLY A 293 15.10 14.78 9.03
N GLY A 294 15.28 13.51 9.43
CA GLY A 294 14.69 12.97 10.65
C GLY A 294 15.18 13.68 11.90
N LYS A 295 16.47 14.01 11.98
CA LYS A 295 17.08 14.79 13.08
C LYS A 295 16.55 16.21 13.18
N LYS A 296 16.07 16.80 12.09
CA LYS A 296 15.38 18.10 12.14
C LYS A 296 14.14 18.04 13.01
N LEU A 297 13.40 16.94 12.99
CA LEU A 297 12.19 16.74 13.80
C LEU A 297 12.50 16.13 15.16
N ILE A 298 13.36 15.12 15.20
CA ILE A 298 13.74 14.36 16.41
C ILE A 298 15.28 14.32 16.48
N PRO A 299 15.92 15.23 17.19
CA PRO A 299 17.39 15.36 17.23
C PRO A 299 18.13 14.12 17.74
N GLU A 300 17.48 13.32 18.60
CA GLU A 300 18.08 12.14 19.24
C GLU A 300 18.16 10.91 18.32
N VAL A 301 17.61 10.98 17.10
CA VAL A 301 17.69 9.87 16.14
C VAL A 301 19.14 9.50 15.84
N ASP A 302 19.46 8.20 15.99
CA ASP A 302 20.79 7.65 15.75
C ASP A 302 20.73 6.41 14.86
N THR A 303 21.78 6.18 14.07
CA THR A 303 21.92 5.02 13.19
C THR A 303 21.95 3.68 13.95
N ARG A 304 22.36 3.69 15.23
CA ARG A 304 22.38 2.50 16.10
C ARG A 304 21.01 1.88 16.30
N HIS A 305 19.95 2.68 16.14
CA HIS A 305 18.56 2.26 16.29
C HIS A 305 17.95 1.71 15.01
N VAL A 306 18.65 1.80 13.87
CA VAL A 306 18.14 1.33 12.57
C VAL A 306 18.16 -0.18 12.51
N ILE A 307 16.99 -0.79 12.32
CA ILE A 307 16.82 -2.24 12.14
C ILE A 307 16.60 -2.63 10.68
N ALA A 308 16.11 -1.72 9.84
CA ALA A 308 15.88 -1.98 8.43
C ALA A 308 15.88 -0.69 7.60
N THR A 309 16.12 -0.86 6.30
CA THR A 309 15.94 0.19 5.29
C THR A 309 15.09 -0.36 4.15
N PHE A 310 14.35 0.50 3.47
CA PHE A 310 13.62 0.15 2.26
C PHE A 310 13.45 1.35 1.34
N ALA A 311 13.12 1.09 0.09
CA ALA A 311 12.72 2.12 -0.85
C ALA A 311 11.43 1.74 -1.56
N GLY A 312 10.61 2.76 -1.87
CA GLY A 312 9.37 2.63 -2.61
C GLY A 312 9.31 3.60 -3.80
N LEU A 313 8.57 3.21 -4.83
CA LEU A 313 8.38 4.01 -6.03
C LEU A 313 6.95 4.53 -6.08
N ARG A 314 6.79 5.87 -6.13
CA ARG A 314 5.51 6.52 -6.37
C ARG A 314 5.26 6.61 -7.87
N ALA A 315 4.04 6.34 -8.30
CA ALA A 315 3.61 6.44 -9.68
C ALA A 315 3.27 7.90 -10.04
N ALA A 316 4.28 8.77 -10.07
CA ALA A 316 4.08 10.18 -10.39
C ALA A 316 3.78 10.34 -11.89
N GLY A 317 2.58 10.84 -12.21
CA GLY A 317 2.18 11.16 -13.57
C GLY A 317 2.52 12.60 -13.95
N ASN A 318 2.56 12.90 -15.24
CA ASN A 318 2.80 14.23 -15.78
C ASN A 318 1.49 14.98 -16.14
N ALA A 319 0.33 14.46 -15.76
CA ALA A 319 -0.93 15.14 -16.03
C ALA A 319 -1.02 16.45 -15.25
N PRO A 320 -1.26 17.59 -15.91
CA PRO A 320 -1.40 18.87 -15.24
C PRO A 320 -2.62 18.86 -14.31
N CYS A 321 -2.53 19.61 -13.23
CA CYS A 321 -3.71 19.92 -12.42
C CYS A 321 -4.56 20.96 -13.19
N GLU A 322 -5.73 20.55 -13.68
CA GLU A 322 -6.63 21.40 -14.47
C GLU A 322 -7.38 22.46 -13.63
N THR A 323 -7.00 22.62 -12.36
CA THR A 323 -7.62 23.61 -11.47
C THR A 323 -7.22 25.04 -11.89
N PRO A 324 -8.16 25.93 -12.19
CA PRO A 324 -7.84 27.30 -12.57
C PRO A 324 -6.98 28.02 -11.53
N GLY A 325 -5.90 28.69 -11.98
CA GLY A 325 -4.97 29.44 -11.11
C GLY A 325 -3.91 28.58 -10.42
N VAL A 326 -3.72 27.32 -10.85
CA VAL A 326 -2.66 26.43 -10.36
C VAL A 326 -1.71 26.12 -11.52
N ASP A 327 -0.56 26.76 -11.52
CA ASP A 327 0.45 26.61 -12.58
C ASP A 327 1.43 25.42 -12.33
N TYR A 328 1.25 24.68 -11.24
CA TYR A 328 2.18 23.60 -10.86
C TYR A 328 1.46 22.44 -10.18
N GLY A 329 2.04 21.26 -10.33
CA GLY A 329 1.57 20.03 -9.73
C GLY A 329 0.88 19.11 -10.74
N HIS A 330 0.88 17.85 -10.40
CA HIS A 330 0.24 16.79 -11.19
C HIS A 330 -0.95 16.24 -10.43
N ASP A 331 -2.00 15.89 -11.18
CA ASP A 331 -3.22 15.31 -10.62
C ASP A 331 -3.37 13.84 -11.00
N PHE A 332 -4.38 13.17 -10.44
CA PHE A 332 -4.82 11.85 -10.88
C PHE A 332 -5.49 11.93 -12.23
N ILE A 333 -5.38 10.87 -13.04
CA ILE A 333 -6.18 10.68 -14.25
C ILE A 333 -7.13 9.52 -14.02
N ILE A 334 -8.41 9.85 -13.83
CA ILE A 334 -9.47 8.86 -13.65
C ILE A 334 -10.55 9.19 -14.67
N GLU A 335 -10.62 8.42 -15.76
CA GLU A 335 -11.48 8.75 -16.90
C GLU A 335 -11.91 7.52 -17.70
N ILE A 336 -13.02 7.68 -18.44
CA ILE A 336 -13.40 6.82 -19.55
C ILE A 336 -13.05 7.60 -20.83
N PRO A 337 -12.01 7.18 -21.59
CA PRO A 337 -11.60 7.89 -22.80
C PRO A 337 -12.67 7.84 -23.88
N ARG A 338 -12.94 8.96 -24.54
CA ARG A 338 -13.97 9.04 -25.60
C ARG A 338 -13.67 8.20 -26.86
N LYS A 339 -12.38 7.97 -27.15
CA LYS A 339 -11.92 7.27 -28.36
C LYS A 339 -12.01 5.74 -28.27
N VAL A 340 -12.08 5.19 -27.05
CA VAL A 340 -12.04 3.75 -26.83
C VAL A 340 -13.14 3.36 -25.86
N ARG A 341 -14.04 2.49 -26.30
CA ARG A 341 -15.14 1.97 -25.47
C ARG A 341 -14.69 0.76 -24.65
N GLY A 342 -15.32 0.52 -23.49
CA GLY A 342 -15.03 -0.63 -22.64
C GLY A 342 -13.72 -0.48 -21.84
N PHE A 343 -13.24 0.75 -21.64
CA PHE A 343 -12.00 1.03 -20.90
C PHE A 343 -12.20 2.17 -19.90
N LEU A 344 -11.78 1.94 -18.67
CA LEU A 344 -11.68 2.97 -17.62
C LEU A 344 -10.23 3.04 -17.15
N ASN A 345 -9.67 4.22 -17.15
CA ASN A 345 -8.31 4.45 -16.71
C ASN A 345 -8.25 5.01 -15.29
N ILE A 346 -7.34 4.47 -14.46
CA ILE A 346 -6.93 5.01 -13.17
C ILE A 346 -5.39 5.09 -13.19
N GLY A 347 -4.86 6.27 -13.53
CA GLY A 347 -3.44 6.51 -13.73
C GLY A 347 -2.90 7.69 -12.92
N GLY A 348 -1.57 7.75 -12.75
CA GLY A 348 -0.90 8.81 -12.02
C GLY A 348 -1.20 8.81 -10.51
N ILE A 349 -1.56 7.65 -9.95
CA ILE A 349 -1.96 7.55 -8.55
C ILE A 349 -0.71 7.46 -7.65
N GLU A 350 -0.18 8.63 -7.32
CA GLU A 350 0.85 8.83 -6.29
C GLU A 350 0.21 9.24 -4.93
N SER A 351 0.95 9.90 -4.03
CA SER A 351 0.36 10.44 -2.78
C SER A 351 -0.68 11.54 -3.10
N PRO A 352 -1.90 11.46 -2.50
CA PRO A 352 -2.37 10.58 -1.41
C PRO A 352 -3.12 9.31 -1.87
N GLY A 353 -2.61 8.56 -2.84
CA GLY A 353 -3.28 7.44 -3.49
C GLY A 353 -3.77 6.33 -2.53
N LEU A 354 -2.99 5.98 -1.49
CA LEU A 354 -3.42 5.04 -0.46
C LEU A 354 -4.70 5.53 0.21
N THR A 355 -4.68 6.76 0.73
CA THR A 355 -5.86 7.38 1.36
C THR A 355 -7.04 7.42 0.40
N SER A 356 -6.81 7.78 -0.86
CA SER A 356 -7.85 8.02 -1.88
C SER A 356 -8.47 6.74 -2.45
N ALA A 357 -7.85 5.58 -2.25
CA ALA A 357 -8.24 4.34 -2.93
C ALA A 357 -9.73 3.96 -2.82
N PRO A 358 -10.40 4.08 -1.65
CA PRO A 358 -11.85 3.83 -1.55
C PRO A 358 -12.69 4.79 -2.40
N ALA A 359 -12.35 6.09 -2.39
CA ALA A 359 -13.08 7.10 -3.17
C ALA A 359 -12.83 6.94 -4.68
N ILE A 360 -11.63 6.54 -5.08
CA ILE A 360 -11.30 6.21 -6.48
C ILE A 360 -12.18 5.06 -6.97
N ALA A 361 -12.36 4.01 -6.16
CA ALA A 361 -13.22 2.89 -6.49
C ALA A 361 -14.69 3.30 -6.64
N LEU A 362 -15.20 4.15 -5.75
CA LEU A 362 -16.55 4.71 -5.83
C LEU A 362 -16.73 5.59 -7.08
N HIS A 363 -15.73 6.43 -7.37
CA HIS A 363 -15.75 7.29 -8.54
C HIS A 363 -15.71 6.50 -9.86
N ALA A 364 -14.97 5.40 -9.90
CA ALA A 364 -14.97 4.48 -11.04
C ALA A 364 -16.37 3.90 -11.30
N ILE A 365 -17.12 3.54 -10.25
CA ILE A 365 -18.51 3.08 -10.36
C ILE A 365 -19.41 4.19 -10.91
N GLU A 366 -19.25 5.44 -10.44
CA GLU A 366 -20.01 6.59 -10.93
C GLU A 366 -19.75 6.83 -12.41
N LEU A 367 -18.50 6.90 -12.84
CA LEU A 367 -18.13 7.09 -14.24
C LEU A 367 -18.73 6.01 -15.16
N MET A 368 -18.72 4.75 -14.74
CA MET A 368 -19.32 3.67 -15.52
C MET A 368 -20.84 3.76 -15.57
N ARG A 369 -21.51 4.23 -14.49
CA ARG A 369 -22.95 4.51 -14.51
C ARG A 369 -23.31 5.65 -15.45
N ASP A 370 -22.51 6.71 -15.45
CA ASP A 370 -22.68 7.85 -16.37
C ASP A 370 -22.46 7.42 -17.82
N ALA A 371 -21.63 6.41 -18.04
CA ALA A 371 -21.45 5.76 -19.35
C ALA A 371 -22.57 4.75 -19.73
N GLY A 372 -23.61 4.62 -18.89
CA GLY A 372 -24.81 3.82 -19.15
C GLY A 372 -24.80 2.40 -18.54
N GLU A 373 -23.77 2.05 -17.73
CA GLU A 373 -23.74 0.73 -17.08
C GLU A 373 -24.71 0.67 -15.90
N LYS A 374 -25.44 -0.44 -15.82
CA LYS A 374 -26.38 -0.71 -14.71
C LYS A 374 -25.76 -1.73 -13.76
N PHE A 375 -25.72 -1.37 -12.49
CA PHE A 375 -25.15 -2.22 -11.44
C PHE A 375 -26.25 -2.65 -10.46
N GLU A 376 -26.67 -3.91 -10.54
CA GLU A 376 -27.59 -4.53 -9.59
C GLU A 376 -26.81 -5.01 -8.37
N LYS A 377 -27.27 -4.66 -7.16
CA LYS A 377 -26.61 -5.08 -5.92
C LYS A 377 -26.86 -6.56 -5.65
N LYS A 378 -25.83 -7.28 -5.19
CA LYS A 378 -25.99 -8.64 -4.64
C LYS A 378 -26.80 -8.58 -3.34
N ARG A 379 -27.67 -9.58 -3.15
CA ARG A 379 -28.47 -9.72 -1.92
C ARG A 379 -27.69 -10.33 -0.77
N ASP A 380 -26.72 -11.16 -1.09
CA ASP A 380 -25.88 -11.96 -0.19
C ASP A 380 -24.47 -11.39 0.00
N TRP A 381 -24.22 -10.15 -0.45
CA TRP A 381 -22.94 -9.50 -0.25
C TRP A 381 -22.67 -9.25 1.24
N ASN A 382 -21.56 -9.80 1.73
CA ASN A 382 -21.15 -9.63 3.13
C ASN A 382 -20.07 -8.56 3.23
N PRO A 383 -20.25 -7.46 3.98
CA PRO A 383 -19.24 -6.41 4.15
C PRO A 383 -18.02 -6.84 4.99
N VAL A 384 -18.16 -7.90 5.79
CA VAL A 384 -17.18 -8.30 6.80
C VAL A 384 -16.28 -9.42 6.28
N ARG A 385 -14.97 -9.22 6.37
CA ARG A 385 -13.97 -10.27 6.21
C ARG A 385 -13.74 -10.96 7.56
N PRO A 386 -13.70 -12.30 7.67
CA PRO A 386 -13.40 -12.97 8.92
C PRO A 386 -12.04 -12.52 9.50
N ALA A 387 -12.03 -12.17 10.79
CA ALA A 387 -10.81 -11.85 11.51
C ALA A 387 -9.92 -13.08 11.65
N ARG A 388 -8.60 -12.87 11.56
CA ARG A 388 -7.60 -13.92 11.85
C ARG A 388 -6.94 -13.67 13.19
N PRO A 389 -6.70 -14.71 13.99
CA PRO A 389 -5.97 -14.57 15.24
C PRO A 389 -4.60 -13.92 15.03
N ARG A 390 -4.23 -12.99 15.91
CA ARG A 390 -2.89 -12.39 15.99
C ARG A 390 -2.34 -12.65 17.39
N PHE A 391 -1.58 -13.72 17.52
CA PHE A 391 -1.10 -14.24 18.81
C PHE A 391 -0.41 -13.19 19.67
N ARG A 392 0.35 -12.26 19.04
CA ARG A 392 1.04 -11.17 19.75
C ARG A 392 0.11 -10.20 20.47
N HIS A 393 -1.12 -10.04 20.01
CA HIS A 393 -2.11 -9.09 20.56
C HIS A 393 -3.10 -9.75 21.53
N MET A 394 -2.99 -11.07 21.75
CA MET A 394 -3.88 -11.83 22.61
C MET A 394 -3.42 -11.81 24.06
N THR A 395 -4.39 -11.85 24.97
CA THR A 395 -4.14 -12.14 26.39
C THR A 395 -3.68 -13.58 26.58
N ASP A 396 -3.07 -13.89 27.73
CA ASP A 396 -2.62 -15.26 28.02
C ASP A 396 -3.77 -16.28 28.10
N ALA A 397 -4.97 -15.82 28.48
CA ALA A 397 -6.16 -16.67 28.49
C ALA A 397 -6.61 -17.03 27.06
N GLU A 398 -6.67 -16.03 26.17
CA GLU A 398 -7.00 -16.24 24.76
C GLU A 398 -5.96 -17.12 24.04
N ARG A 399 -4.67 -16.91 24.33
CA ARG A 399 -3.58 -17.76 23.79
C ARG A 399 -3.75 -19.23 24.21
N ARG A 400 -4.05 -19.49 25.49
CA ARG A 400 -4.30 -20.85 25.99
C ARG A 400 -5.47 -21.50 25.26
N GLN A 401 -6.59 -20.81 25.16
CA GLN A 401 -7.78 -21.33 24.46
C GLN A 401 -7.50 -21.61 22.97
N LEU A 402 -6.71 -20.75 22.33
CA LEU A 402 -6.34 -20.94 20.93
C LEU A 402 -5.41 -22.15 20.75
N ILE A 403 -4.44 -22.35 21.66
CA ILE A 403 -3.52 -23.50 21.65
C ILE A 403 -4.26 -24.81 21.93
N GLU A 404 -5.26 -24.80 22.82
CA GLU A 404 -6.11 -25.96 23.09
C GLU A 404 -6.89 -26.39 21.84
N LYS A 405 -7.38 -25.42 21.06
CA LYS A 405 -8.09 -25.70 19.80
C LYS A 405 -7.16 -26.18 18.70
N ASP A 406 -5.98 -25.60 18.61
CA ASP A 406 -4.97 -25.93 17.61
C ASP A 406 -3.56 -25.76 18.19
N PRO A 407 -2.88 -26.89 18.55
CA PRO A 407 -1.54 -26.84 19.14
C PRO A 407 -0.46 -26.16 18.31
N ARG A 408 -0.70 -25.93 17.00
CA ARG A 408 0.22 -25.21 16.12
C ARG A 408 0.37 -23.74 16.50
N TYR A 409 -0.62 -23.15 17.17
CA TYR A 409 -0.51 -21.79 17.74
C TYR A 409 0.41 -21.73 18.97
N GLY A 410 0.76 -22.85 19.58
CA GLY A 410 1.78 -22.92 20.65
C GLY A 410 3.22 -22.99 20.14
N ARG A 411 3.43 -23.10 18.82
CA ARG A 411 4.75 -23.21 18.21
C ARG A 411 5.21 -21.87 17.65
N VAL A 412 5.94 -21.10 18.45
CA VAL A 412 6.49 -19.80 18.02
C VAL A 412 7.60 -20.03 16.99
N VAL A 413 7.41 -19.47 15.80
CA VAL A 413 8.36 -19.50 14.66
C VAL A 413 9.20 -18.21 14.64
N CYS A 414 8.57 -17.04 14.62
CA CYS A 414 9.27 -15.76 14.70
C CYS A 414 9.19 -15.21 16.13
N ARG A 415 10.35 -15.19 16.84
CA ARG A 415 10.41 -14.74 18.24
C ARG A 415 10.30 -13.24 18.41
N CYS A 416 10.85 -12.45 17.48
CA CYS A 416 10.82 -10.98 17.55
C CYS A 416 9.39 -10.44 17.48
N GLU A 417 8.53 -11.09 16.69
CA GLU A 417 7.16 -10.65 16.42
C GLU A 417 6.10 -11.60 17.01
N ASN A 418 6.53 -12.64 17.78
CA ASN A 418 5.65 -13.64 18.38
C ASN A 418 4.68 -14.30 17.38
N VAL A 419 5.17 -14.59 16.16
CA VAL A 419 4.37 -15.25 15.13
C VAL A 419 4.48 -16.76 15.27
N THR A 420 3.35 -17.44 15.26
CA THR A 420 3.21 -18.87 15.45
C THR A 420 3.09 -19.64 14.14
N GLU A 421 3.32 -20.97 14.19
CA GLU A 421 3.09 -21.85 13.03
C GLU A 421 1.61 -21.82 12.62
N GLY A 422 0.67 -21.76 13.57
CA GLY A 422 -0.75 -21.67 13.27
C GLY A 422 -1.13 -20.43 12.45
N GLU A 423 -0.56 -19.25 12.77
CA GLU A 423 -0.76 -18.03 11.98
C GLU A 423 -0.19 -18.18 10.57
N ILE A 424 1.00 -18.75 10.41
CA ILE A 424 1.63 -18.99 9.11
C ILE A 424 0.77 -19.90 8.24
N LEU A 425 0.25 -20.99 8.81
CA LEU A 425 -0.61 -21.94 8.12
C LEU A 425 -1.93 -21.31 7.69
N ALA A 426 -2.53 -20.48 8.55
CA ALA A 426 -3.75 -19.76 8.23
C ALA A 426 -3.58 -18.83 7.01
N GLU A 427 -2.39 -18.27 6.82
CA GLU A 427 -2.10 -17.41 5.65
C GLU A 427 -1.72 -18.23 4.39
N ILE A 428 -1.13 -19.41 4.54
CA ILE A 428 -0.85 -20.30 3.41
C ILE A 428 -2.16 -20.85 2.80
N HIS A 429 -3.16 -21.12 3.66
CA HIS A 429 -4.46 -21.67 3.26
C HIS A 429 -5.56 -20.59 3.13
N ALA A 430 -5.19 -19.32 3.07
CA ALA A 430 -6.11 -18.19 2.91
C ALA A 430 -6.76 -18.15 1.51
N PRO A 431 -7.86 -17.39 1.32
CA PRO A 431 -8.48 -17.17 0.00
C PRO A 431 -7.51 -16.67 -1.08
N ILE A 432 -6.48 -15.90 -0.66
CA ILE A 432 -5.31 -15.56 -1.48
C ILE A 432 -4.08 -16.17 -0.78
N PRO A 433 -3.63 -17.37 -1.20
CA PRO A 433 -2.58 -18.11 -0.51
C PRO A 433 -1.23 -17.38 -0.47
N ALA A 434 -0.58 -17.37 0.70
CA ALA A 434 0.80 -16.92 0.82
C ALA A 434 1.76 -18.02 0.35
N THR A 435 2.33 -17.87 -0.83
CA THR A 435 3.21 -18.88 -1.45
C THR A 435 4.70 -18.55 -1.38
N THR A 436 5.07 -17.41 -0.80
CA THR A 436 6.45 -16.92 -0.69
C THR A 436 6.74 -16.40 0.72
N TYR A 437 8.03 -16.31 1.08
CA TYR A 437 8.43 -15.76 2.38
C TYR A 437 7.90 -14.33 2.59
N ASP A 438 8.06 -13.45 1.60
CA ASP A 438 7.62 -12.05 1.71
C ASP A 438 6.08 -11.91 1.71
N ALA A 439 5.36 -12.87 1.11
CA ALA A 439 3.90 -12.93 1.25
C ALA A 439 3.48 -13.19 2.70
N LEU A 440 4.13 -14.14 3.38
CA LEU A 440 3.93 -14.39 4.81
C LEU A 440 4.37 -13.19 5.66
N LYS A 441 5.53 -12.57 5.33
CA LYS A 441 6.04 -11.38 6.03
C LYS A 441 5.01 -10.24 6.01
N ARG A 442 4.38 -9.96 4.87
CA ARG A 442 3.34 -8.91 4.76
C ARG A 442 2.05 -9.23 5.51
N ARG A 443 1.75 -10.51 5.74
CA ARG A 443 0.51 -10.95 6.39
C ARG A 443 0.65 -11.09 7.91
N THR A 444 1.78 -11.60 8.36
CA THR A 444 2.00 -11.99 9.77
C THR A 444 3.03 -11.14 10.49
N TRP A 445 3.76 -10.27 9.78
CA TRP A 445 4.89 -9.49 10.29
C TRP A 445 6.11 -10.32 10.71
N LEU A 446 6.15 -11.63 10.40
CA LEU A 446 7.35 -12.43 10.62
C LEU A 446 8.56 -11.81 9.89
N GLY A 447 9.73 -11.87 10.50
CA GLY A 447 10.96 -11.36 9.92
C GLY A 447 11.06 -9.83 9.80
N THR A 448 10.19 -9.06 10.47
CA THR A 448 10.24 -7.57 10.47
C THR A 448 10.95 -6.97 11.68
N GLY A 449 11.15 -7.75 12.75
CA GLY A 449 11.86 -7.29 13.95
C GLY A 449 13.39 -7.27 13.77
N ARG A 450 14.13 -7.06 14.85
CA ARG A 450 15.60 -6.86 14.88
C ARG A 450 16.42 -7.85 14.05
N CYS A 451 16.01 -9.13 14.00
CA CYS A 451 16.77 -10.16 13.26
C CYS A 451 16.51 -10.17 11.75
N GLN A 452 15.52 -9.43 11.26
CA GLN A 452 15.12 -9.35 9.84
C GLN A 452 15.00 -10.73 9.15
N GLY A 453 14.48 -11.73 9.88
CA GLY A 453 14.28 -13.09 9.38
C GLY A 453 15.47 -14.03 9.59
N GLY A 454 16.57 -13.59 10.19
CA GLY A 454 17.77 -14.41 10.38
C GLY A 454 17.55 -15.70 11.17
N PHE A 455 16.55 -15.75 12.06
CA PHE A 455 16.24 -16.94 12.86
C PHE A 455 15.03 -17.74 12.35
N ASP A 456 14.16 -17.17 11.56
CA ASP A 456 12.92 -17.82 11.15
C ASP A 456 12.93 -18.33 9.71
N ILE A 457 13.78 -17.80 8.83
CA ILE A 457 13.77 -18.08 7.39
C ILE A 457 13.85 -19.59 7.08
N THR A 458 14.69 -20.34 7.79
CA THR A 458 14.83 -21.80 7.59
C THR A 458 13.56 -22.53 7.97
N ARG A 459 12.95 -22.18 9.12
CA ARG A 459 11.70 -22.80 9.59
C ARG A 459 10.55 -22.50 8.64
N VAL A 460 10.44 -21.24 8.22
CA VAL A 460 9.41 -20.80 7.28
C VAL A 460 9.58 -21.47 5.92
N THR A 461 10.81 -21.63 5.42
CA THR A 461 11.08 -22.37 4.18
C THR A 461 10.60 -23.81 4.28
N ASN A 462 10.85 -24.50 5.40
CA ASN A 462 10.39 -25.86 5.61
C ASN A 462 8.85 -25.95 5.71
N ILE A 463 8.20 -24.99 6.38
CA ILE A 463 6.74 -24.93 6.45
C ILE A 463 6.16 -24.73 5.05
N LEU A 464 6.65 -23.74 4.29
CA LEU A 464 6.19 -23.50 2.91
C LEU A 464 6.44 -24.71 2.02
N SER A 465 7.59 -25.37 2.13
CA SER A 465 7.92 -26.58 1.37
C SER A 465 6.91 -27.70 1.63
N ARG A 466 6.62 -27.96 2.90
CA ARG A 466 5.66 -28.98 3.34
C ARG A 466 4.23 -28.66 2.86
N GLU A 467 3.75 -27.47 3.14
CA GLU A 467 2.35 -27.10 2.88
C GLU A 467 2.04 -26.94 1.39
N LEU A 468 3.01 -26.46 0.60
CA LEU A 468 2.86 -26.30 -0.84
C LEU A 468 3.26 -27.57 -1.62
N ASN A 469 3.73 -28.61 -0.95
CA ASN A 469 4.28 -29.83 -1.56
C ASN A 469 5.33 -29.49 -2.64
N ARG A 470 6.29 -28.64 -2.30
CA ARG A 470 7.37 -28.20 -3.19
C ARG A 470 8.72 -28.47 -2.55
N SER A 471 9.74 -28.74 -3.39
CA SER A 471 11.13 -28.81 -2.89
C SER A 471 11.51 -27.50 -2.17
N PRO A 472 12.28 -27.56 -1.06
CA PRO A 472 12.84 -26.37 -0.42
C PRO A 472 13.59 -25.45 -1.40
N LEU A 473 14.22 -26.01 -2.44
CA LEU A 473 14.90 -25.26 -3.50
C LEU A 473 13.94 -24.47 -4.39
N ALA A 474 12.68 -24.82 -4.43
CA ALA A 474 11.65 -24.10 -5.17
C ALA A 474 11.00 -22.96 -4.38
N ILE A 475 11.29 -22.86 -3.07
CA ILE A 475 10.74 -21.78 -2.23
C ILE A 475 11.49 -20.49 -2.50
N SER A 476 10.74 -19.44 -2.75
CA SER A 476 11.29 -18.12 -3.07
C SER A 476 10.96 -17.07 -2.01
N LYS A 477 11.76 -16.02 -1.99
CA LYS A 477 11.52 -14.86 -1.12
C LYS A 477 10.31 -14.04 -1.60
N LYS A 478 10.26 -13.69 -2.89
CA LYS A 478 9.22 -12.79 -3.46
C LYS A 478 8.80 -13.13 -4.89
N GLY A 479 9.06 -14.34 -5.37
CA GLY A 479 8.76 -14.80 -6.74
C GLY A 479 9.94 -15.57 -7.35
N GLU A 480 9.77 -16.10 -8.55
CA GLU A 480 10.66 -17.08 -9.20
C GLU A 480 12.15 -16.68 -9.18
N ALA A 481 12.45 -15.43 -9.47
CA ALA A 481 13.84 -14.93 -9.53
C ALA A 481 14.52 -14.74 -8.15
N SER A 482 13.85 -15.10 -7.02
CA SER A 482 14.34 -14.86 -5.67
C SER A 482 14.34 -16.12 -4.81
N LYS A 483 14.85 -17.22 -5.32
CA LYS A 483 14.97 -18.48 -4.59
C LYS A 483 15.84 -18.30 -3.35
N LEU A 484 15.42 -18.89 -2.22
CA LEU A 484 16.13 -18.78 -0.94
C LEU A 484 17.32 -19.74 -0.86
N LEU A 485 17.24 -20.86 -1.53
CA LEU A 485 18.30 -21.88 -1.56
C LEU A 485 18.76 -22.08 -3.01
N VAL A 486 20.06 -22.22 -3.20
CA VAL A 486 20.68 -22.37 -4.54
C VAL A 486 20.83 -23.84 -4.92
N ARG A 487 21.33 -24.67 -3.96
CA ARG A 487 21.59 -26.10 -4.16
C ARG A 487 21.70 -26.84 -2.83
N PRO A 488 21.54 -28.19 -2.80
CA PRO A 488 21.86 -28.98 -1.63
C PRO A 488 23.34 -28.89 -1.27
N THR A 489 23.66 -28.91 0.03
CA THR A 489 25.06 -28.94 0.50
C THR A 489 25.67 -30.34 0.34
N LYS A 490 24.83 -31.37 0.47
CA LYS A 490 25.21 -32.79 0.28
C LYS A 490 24.27 -33.39 -0.76
N ILE A 491 24.81 -34.01 -1.77
CA ILE A 491 24.08 -34.86 -2.70
C ILE A 491 24.07 -36.26 -2.04
N LEU A 492 22.95 -36.64 -1.41
CA LEU A 492 22.75 -37.97 -0.89
C LEU A 492 22.49 -38.93 -2.05
N GLY A 493 23.53 -39.65 -2.47
CA GLY A 493 23.44 -40.86 -3.30
C GLY A 493 22.49 -40.76 -4.49
N GLY A 494 22.89 -40.11 -5.55
CA GLY A 494 22.28 -40.21 -6.88
C GLY A 494 23.39 -40.47 -7.88
N SER A 495 23.27 -41.56 -8.62
CA SER A 495 24.13 -41.97 -9.72
C SER A 495 24.55 -40.77 -10.58
N HIS A 496 25.85 -40.63 -10.76
CA HIS A 496 26.40 -39.93 -11.91
C HIS A 496 25.83 -40.63 -13.17
N GLU A 497 24.83 -40.07 -13.77
CA GLU A 497 24.60 -40.25 -15.20
C GLU A 497 25.28 -39.06 -15.87
N ASP A 498 26.25 -39.40 -16.69
CA ASP A 498 27.13 -38.54 -17.51
C ASP A 498 26.37 -37.63 -18.49
#